data_4d788f470bb229c581be4436558456ac
#
_entry.id   4d788f470bb229c581be4436558456ac
#
_cell.length_a   1.000
_cell.length_b   1.000
_cell.length_c   1.000
_cell.angle_alpha   90.00
_cell.angle_beta   90.00
_cell.angle_gamma   90.00
#
_symmetry.space_group_name_H-M   'P 1'
#
loop_
_entity.id
_entity.type
_entity.pdbx_description
1 polymer ?
#
loop_
_entity_poly.entity_id
_entity_poly.type
_entity_poly.pdbx_seq_one_letter_code
_entity_poly.pdbx_strand_id
1 'polypeptide(L)'
;MNASIAVQQKQLPVSDFVGVTLRCPRCTGKMNIPINLADLAVDKRECAICGWVMQAIDGIWRAVLPGRANQIAASLSAYEAVRETEGRWSEDPQFYRQLPWKDTTGRFASQWEIRARSFDFVREQMLPNCAKNFEKQRLHVLDLGAGNCWMSYRLALFGHLPVAVDIGAGRKDGLGAARHYEKVLRNLFPRFQAEMHCLPFADRQFDVAIYNASFHYAQDYEGTLREAVRVLRPGGTILIVDSPTYSREADGEAMKREKAAEFTRRFGTDSGGMGGQEYLTPDRLARLERVGIRWRRYSPWYGWRWAIRPLTASFTGRRRPSRFYVYAGTLAPGVTEAE
;
A
#
# COMPACT_ATOMS: atom_id res chain seq x y z
N MET A 1 6.09 -25.95 17.79
CA MET A 1 7.26 -25.29 18.40
C MET A 1 7.04 -23.79 18.28
N ASN A 2 6.67 -23.15 19.38
CA ASN A 2 6.44 -21.72 19.46
C ASN A 2 7.80 -21.03 19.66
N ALA A 3 8.40 -20.56 18.58
CA ALA A 3 9.51 -19.64 18.68
C ALA A 3 8.95 -18.24 18.96
N SER A 4 8.96 -17.87 20.25
CA SER A 4 8.76 -16.49 20.70
C SER A 4 9.90 -15.66 20.11
N ILE A 5 9.63 -14.95 19.01
CA ILE A 5 10.60 -14.03 18.40
C ILE A 5 10.61 -12.79 19.32
N ALA A 6 11.47 -12.81 20.31
CA ALA A 6 11.90 -11.60 20.99
C ALA A 6 12.71 -10.79 19.96
N VAL A 7 12.06 -9.83 19.32
CA VAL A 7 12.74 -8.83 18.50
C VAL A 7 13.62 -8.03 19.46
N GLN A 8 14.93 -8.28 19.47
CA GLN A 8 15.89 -7.41 20.12
C GLN A 8 15.69 -6.00 19.55
N GLN A 9 15.16 -5.12 20.36
CA GLN A 9 15.04 -3.68 20.09
C GLN A 9 16.45 -3.09 19.98
N LYS A 10 17.08 -3.20 18.81
CA LYS A 10 18.19 -2.31 18.48
C LYS A 10 17.58 -0.92 18.34
N GLN A 11 17.90 -0.04 19.28
CA GLN A 11 17.59 1.39 19.17
C GLN A 11 18.24 1.90 17.88
N LEU A 12 17.41 2.19 16.89
CA LEU A 12 17.88 2.73 15.62
C LEU A 12 18.33 4.20 15.82
N PRO A 13 19.50 4.59 15.35
CA PRO A 13 19.93 5.99 15.42
C PRO A 13 18.99 6.86 14.60
N VAL A 14 18.62 8.01 15.16
CA VAL A 14 17.65 8.99 14.61
C VAL A 14 18.16 9.69 13.34
N SER A 15 19.47 9.56 13.05
CA SER A 15 20.18 10.43 12.08
C SER A 15 20.07 10.04 10.60
N ASP A 16 19.47 8.88 10.26
CA ASP A 16 19.64 8.32 8.91
C ASP A 16 18.40 8.36 8.01
N PHE A 17 17.33 9.04 8.41
CA PHE A 17 16.25 9.31 7.46
C PHE A 17 16.70 10.43 6.51
N VAL A 18 17.31 10.06 5.39
CA VAL A 18 17.54 10.97 4.29
C VAL A 18 16.18 11.43 3.77
N GLY A 19 15.88 12.71 3.92
CA GLY A 19 14.59 13.29 3.65
C GLY A 19 14.08 12.97 2.24
N VAL A 20 12.77 12.83 2.11
CA VAL A 20 12.12 12.67 0.80
C VAL A 20 11.93 14.05 0.18
N THR A 21 12.40 14.23 -1.05
CA THR A 21 12.17 15.46 -1.81
C THR A 21 10.75 15.47 -2.36
N LEU A 22 10.05 16.58 -2.16
CA LEU A 22 8.67 16.73 -2.59
C LEU A 22 8.54 17.29 -4.00
N ARG A 23 7.43 16.91 -4.66
CA ARG A 23 6.94 17.47 -5.91
C ARG A 23 5.54 18.03 -5.68
N CYS A 24 5.27 19.20 -6.19
CA CYS A 24 3.96 19.82 -6.07
C CYS A 24 2.93 19.02 -6.90
N PRO A 25 1.83 18.52 -6.29
CA PRO A 25 0.81 17.78 -7.04
C PRO A 25 0.00 18.67 -8.00
N ARG A 26 0.08 20.01 -7.85
CA ARG A 26 -0.64 20.96 -8.70
C ARG A 26 0.11 21.32 -9.99
N CYS A 27 1.39 21.70 -9.88
CA CYS A 27 2.18 22.18 -11.03
C CYS A 27 3.37 21.29 -11.36
N THR A 28 3.55 20.18 -10.65
CA THR A 28 4.66 19.23 -10.79
C THR A 28 6.06 19.78 -10.49
N GLY A 29 6.17 21.05 -10.09
CA GLY A 29 7.43 21.68 -9.71
C GLY A 29 8.04 21.05 -8.46
N LYS A 30 9.37 21.07 -8.37
CA LYS A 30 10.07 20.62 -7.16
C LYS A 30 9.75 21.53 -5.99
N MET A 31 9.41 20.95 -4.86
CA MET A 31 9.29 21.64 -3.58
C MET A 31 10.63 21.46 -2.87
N ASN A 32 11.45 22.50 -2.82
CA ASN A 32 12.89 22.46 -2.51
C ASN A 32 13.29 22.10 -1.07
N ILE A 33 12.41 21.47 -0.28
CA ILE A 33 12.75 21.15 1.09
C ILE A 33 12.52 19.66 1.31
N PRO A 34 13.56 18.86 1.58
CA PRO A 34 13.40 17.48 2.00
C PRO A 34 12.63 17.46 3.32
N ILE A 35 11.64 16.57 3.43
CA ILE A 35 11.00 16.28 4.72
C ILE A 35 11.98 15.40 5.50
N ASN A 36 12.66 16.00 6.46
CA ASN A 36 13.39 15.27 7.48
C ASN A 36 12.41 14.97 8.64
N LEU A 37 12.56 13.83 9.29
CA LEU A 37 11.78 13.51 10.51
C LEU A 37 11.99 14.56 11.61
N ALA A 38 13.13 15.26 11.62
CA ALA A 38 13.39 16.38 12.53
C ALA A 38 12.53 17.63 12.22
N ASP A 39 11.98 17.74 11.01
CA ASP A 39 11.16 18.88 10.58
C ASP A 39 9.67 18.72 10.87
N LEU A 40 9.28 17.78 11.74
CA LEU A 40 7.89 17.60 12.19
C LEU A 40 7.31 18.85 12.90
N ALA A 41 8.14 19.81 13.26
CA ALA A 41 7.72 21.12 13.76
C ALA A 41 7.15 22.04 12.67
N VAL A 42 7.39 21.73 11.39
CA VAL A 42 6.87 22.49 10.26
C VAL A 42 5.66 21.79 9.69
N ASP A 43 4.51 22.42 9.79
CA ASP A 43 3.23 21.87 9.37
C ASP A 43 2.76 22.32 7.98
N LYS A 44 3.57 23.14 7.27
CA LYS A 44 3.25 23.70 5.96
C LYS A 44 4.44 23.68 5.01
N ARG A 45 4.19 23.41 3.74
CA ARG A 45 5.15 23.51 2.65
C ARG A 45 4.48 24.22 1.46
N GLU A 46 5.05 25.32 1.02
CA GLU A 46 4.57 26.09 -0.11
C GLU A 46 5.38 25.77 -1.36
N CYS A 47 4.70 25.67 -2.49
CA CYS A 47 5.34 25.53 -3.79
C CYS A 47 5.79 26.90 -4.30
N ALA A 48 7.08 27.09 -4.50
CA ALA A 48 7.66 28.35 -4.98
C ALA A 48 7.18 28.73 -6.40
N ILE A 49 6.65 27.76 -7.18
CA ILE A 49 6.23 28.02 -8.56
C ILE A 49 4.76 28.49 -8.62
N CYS A 50 3.84 27.82 -7.90
CA CYS A 50 2.41 28.08 -8.04
C CYS A 50 1.71 28.52 -6.75
N GLY A 51 2.44 28.69 -5.66
CA GLY A 51 1.90 29.11 -4.36
C GLY A 51 1.00 28.07 -3.66
N TRP A 52 0.90 26.83 -4.19
CA TRP A 52 0.11 25.81 -3.53
C TRP A 52 0.76 25.39 -2.21
N VAL A 53 -0.06 25.29 -1.16
CA VAL A 53 0.43 24.93 0.18
C VAL A 53 -0.03 23.51 0.52
N MET A 54 0.93 22.64 0.78
CA MET A 54 0.71 21.34 1.39
C MET A 54 0.80 21.47 2.91
N GLN A 55 -0.21 21.01 3.63
CA GLN A 55 -0.30 21.15 5.07
C GLN A 55 -0.28 19.77 5.75
N ALA A 56 0.40 19.66 6.90
CA ALA A 56 0.32 18.51 7.78
C ALA A 56 -0.79 18.74 8.82
N ILE A 57 -1.74 17.80 8.89
CA ILE A 57 -2.80 17.77 9.89
C ILE A 57 -2.70 16.45 10.63
N ASP A 58 -2.59 16.47 11.95
CA ASP A 58 -2.33 15.28 12.78
C ASP A 58 -1.09 14.47 12.32
N GLY A 59 -0.05 15.18 11.85
CA GLY A 59 1.18 14.58 11.33
C GLY A 59 1.02 13.86 9.99
N ILE A 60 -0.07 14.11 9.25
CA ILE A 60 -0.34 13.57 7.91
C ILE A 60 -0.32 14.70 6.90
N TRP A 61 0.58 14.65 5.94
CA TRP A 61 0.69 15.61 4.85
C TRP A 61 -0.50 15.48 3.89
N ARG A 62 -1.26 16.57 3.70
CA ARG A 62 -2.44 16.62 2.82
C ARG A 62 -2.03 17.00 1.42
N ALA A 63 -1.81 15.99 0.55
CA ALA A 63 -1.34 16.18 -0.81
C ALA A 63 -2.42 16.03 -1.89
N VAL A 64 -3.66 15.76 -1.50
CA VAL A 64 -4.82 15.77 -2.43
C VAL A 64 -5.23 17.21 -2.71
N LEU A 65 -5.37 17.57 -3.99
CA LEU A 65 -5.81 18.91 -4.38
C LEU A 65 -7.25 19.16 -3.92
N PRO A 66 -7.63 20.40 -3.48
CA PRO A 66 -8.94 20.68 -2.90
C PRO A 66 -10.13 20.28 -3.79
N GLY A 67 -10.07 20.58 -5.09
CA GLY A 67 -11.12 20.18 -6.04
C GLY A 67 -11.29 18.66 -6.12
N ARG A 68 -10.18 17.92 -6.08
CA ARG A 68 -10.21 16.45 -6.08
C ARG A 68 -10.68 15.90 -4.75
N ALA A 69 -10.25 16.48 -3.63
CA ALA A 69 -10.70 16.11 -2.29
C ALA A 69 -12.24 16.20 -2.18
N ASN A 70 -12.85 17.27 -2.70
CA ASN A 70 -14.30 17.41 -2.72
C ASN A 70 -15.00 16.33 -3.56
N GLN A 71 -14.43 15.97 -4.72
CA GLN A 71 -14.98 14.93 -5.59
C GLN A 71 -15.01 13.55 -4.94
N ILE A 72 -13.99 13.21 -4.17
CA ILE A 72 -13.86 11.88 -3.55
C ILE A 72 -14.44 11.82 -2.13
N ALA A 73 -14.79 12.95 -1.52
CA ALA A 73 -15.19 13.02 -0.11
C ALA A 73 -16.35 12.07 0.25
N ALA A 74 -17.39 12.04 -0.57
CA ALA A 74 -18.56 11.17 -0.33
C ALA A 74 -18.17 9.68 -0.43
N SER A 75 -17.43 9.30 -1.47
CA SER A 75 -16.99 7.89 -1.65
C SER A 75 -16.02 7.46 -0.56
N LEU A 76 -15.13 8.35 -0.12
CA LEU A 76 -14.19 8.07 0.97
C LEU A 76 -14.94 7.91 2.30
N SER A 77 -15.88 8.78 2.61
CA SER A 77 -16.70 8.67 3.82
C SER A 77 -17.55 7.41 3.83
N ALA A 78 -18.14 7.03 2.69
CA ALA A 78 -18.87 5.77 2.56
C ALA A 78 -17.97 4.56 2.78
N TYR A 79 -16.76 4.56 2.20
CA TYR A 79 -15.76 3.51 2.39
C TYR A 79 -15.35 3.40 3.87
N GLU A 80 -15.04 4.51 4.53
CA GLU A 80 -14.65 4.53 5.95
C GLU A 80 -15.80 4.01 6.85
N ALA A 81 -17.05 4.41 6.58
CA ALA A 81 -18.23 3.94 7.33
C ALA A 81 -18.42 2.41 7.18
N VAL A 82 -18.23 1.87 5.97
CA VAL A 82 -18.28 0.42 5.74
C VAL A 82 -17.19 -0.30 6.53
N ARG A 83 -15.95 0.18 6.47
CA ARG A 83 -14.82 -0.41 7.19
C ARG A 83 -15.03 -0.37 8.70
N GLU A 84 -15.63 0.71 9.19
CA GLU A 84 -15.99 0.85 10.60
C GLU A 84 -17.09 -0.15 10.99
N THR A 85 -18.15 -0.27 10.21
CA THR A 85 -19.26 -1.21 10.44
C THR A 85 -18.78 -2.68 10.37
N GLU A 86 -17.83 -2.99 9.48
CA GLU A 86 -17.20 -4.30 9.42
C GLU A 86 -16.33 -4.59 10.67
N GLY A 87 -15.99 -3.55 11.46
CA GLY A 87 -15.15 -3.69 12.66
C GLY A 87 -13.70 -4.02 12.34
N ARG A 88 -13.15 -3.43 11.28
CA ARG A 88 -11.73 -3.58 10.88
C ARG A 88 -10.79 -2.71 11.70
N TRP A 89 -11.19 -2.31 12.85
CA TRP A 89 -10.48 -1.45 13.77
C TRP A 89 -10.67 -1.89 15.22
N SER A 90 -9.87 -1.34 16.13
CA SER A 90 -9.95 -1.56 17.56
C SER A 90 -9.50 -0.32 18.33
N GLU A 91 -10.04 -0.11 19.51
CA GLU A 91 -9.50 0.88 20.45
C GLU A 91 -8.22 0.35 21.13
N ASP A 92 -8.02 -0.97 21.15
CA ASP A 92 -6.83 -1.58 21.72
C ASP A 92 -5.63 -1.43 20.77
N PRO A 93 -4.57 -0.71 21.15
CA PRO A 93 -3.35 -0.59 20.35
C PRO A 93 -2.68 -1.93 20.04
N GLN A 94 -2.91 -2.97 20.84
CA GLN A 94 -2.34 -4.30 20.60
C GLN A 94 -2.88 -4.91 19.30
N PHE A 95 -4.13 -4.62 18.93
CA PHE A 95 -4.67 -5.03 17.64
C PHE A 95 -3.72 -4.60 16.51
N TYR A 96 -3.42 -3.32 16.39
CA TYR A 96 -2.56 -2.79 15.32
C TYR A 96 -1.13 -3.31 15.43
N ARG A 97 -0.59 -3.38 16.65
CA ARG A 97 0.81 -3.79 16.87
C ARG A 97 1.06 -5.26 16.60
N GLN A 98 0.05 -6.11 16.63
CA GLN A 98 0.19 -7.54 16.36
C GLN A 98 -0.04 -7.91 14.89
N LEU A 99 -0.65 -7.01 14.08
CA LEU A 99 -0.79 -7.23 12.65
C LEU A 99 0.58 -7.38 11.96
N PRO A 100 0.70 -8.23 10.94
CA PRO A 100 -0.32 -9.07 10.35
C PRO A 100 -0.48 -10.44 11.03
N TRP A 101 0.38 -10.81 12.00
CA TRP A 101 0.47 -12.17 12.51
C TRP A 101 -0.68 -12.58 13.44
N LYS A 102 -1.32 -11.60 14.08
CA LYS A 102 -2.45 -11.87 14.98
C LYS A 102 -3.52 -10.79 14.87
N ASP A 103 -4.73 -11.20 14.51
CA ASP A 103 -5.94 -10.42 14.66
C ASP A 103 -6.51 -10.66 16.07
N THR A 104 -6.33 -9.70 16.98
CA THR A 104 -6.82 -9.83 18.36
C THR A 104 -8.34 -9.78 18.46
N THR A 105 -9.03 -9.31 17.42
CA THR A 105 -10.49 -9.31 17.36
C THR A 105 -11.06 -10.65 16.89
N GLY A 106 -10.25 -11.46 16.20
CA GLY A 106 -10.64 -12.72 15.59
C GLY A 106 -11.57 -12.59 14.37
N ARG A 107 -12.06 -11.39 14.05
CA ARG A 107 -13.07 -11.18 13.00
C ARG A 107 -12.54 -11.48 11.60
N PHE A 108 -11.28 -11.22 11.35
CA PHE A 108 -10.63 -11.39 10.05
C PHE A 108 -9.39 -12.29 10.12
N ALA A 109 -9.31 -13.17 11.11
CA ALA A 109 -8.15 -14.01 11.39
C ALA A 109 -7.60 -14.72 10.13
N SER A 110 -8.49 -15.31 9.31
CA SER A 110 -8.10 -16.00 8.08
C SER A 110 -7.51 -15.07 7.01
N GLN A 111 -8.01 -13.82 6.92
CA GLN A 111 -7.46 -12.84 5.99
C GLN A 111 -6.09 -12.36 6.47
N TRP A 112 -5.93 -12.16 7.78
CA TRP A 112 -4.66 -11.76 8.37
C TRP A 112 -3.61 -12.87 8.31
N GLU A 113 -4.01 -14.14 8.42
CA GLU A 113 -3.11 -15.27 8.19
C GLU A 113 -2.50 -15.25 6.79
N ILE A 114 -3.30 -14.96 5.77
CA ILE A 114 -2.82 -14.82 4.39
C ILE A 114 -1.85 -13.64 4.27
N ARG A 115 -2.22 -12.48 4.81
CA ARG A 115 -1.36 -11.30 4.79
C ARG A 115 -0.05 -11.50 5.54
N ALA A 116 -0.07 -12.24 6.65
CA ALA A 116 1.13 -12.61 7.38
C ALA A 116 2.09 -13.43 6.51
N ARG A 117 1.58 -14.46 5.82
CA ARG A 117 2.39 -15.30 4.93
C ARG A 117 2.95 -14.53 3.74
N SER A 118 2.15 -13.64 3.14
CA SER A 118 2.62 -12.74 2.09
C SER A 118 3.71 -11.81 2.58
N PHE A 119 3.52 -11.22 3.76
CA PHE A 119 4.50 -10.32 4.36
C PHE A 119 5.81 -11.04 4.73
N ASP A 120 5.72 -12.24 5.31
CA ASP A 120 6.91 -13.04 5.62
C ASP A 120 7.68 -13.37 4.35
N PHE A 121 6.99 -13.71 3.25
CA PHE A 121 7.65 -13.92 1.96
C PHE A 121 8.33 -12.64 1.44
N VAL A 122 7.65 -11.49 1.51
CA VAL A 122 8.25 -10.20 1.11
C VAL A 122 9.47 -9.89 1.95
N ARG A 123 9.37 -10.02 3.27
CA ARG A 123 10.45 -9.74 4.22
C ARG A 123 11.66 -10.66 4.02
N GLU A 124 11.43 -11.94 3.79
CA GLU A 124 12.50 -12.96 3.77
C GLU A 124 13.13 -13.15 2.39
N GLN A 125 12.36 -12.89 1.33
CA GLN A 125 12.81 -13.17 -0.04
C GLN A 125 12.95 -11.90 -0.89
N MET A 126 12.00 -10.98 -0.82
CA MET A 126 11.99 -9.84 -1.74
C MET A 126 12.87 -8.70 -1.26
N LEU A 127 12.70 -8.25 -0.02
CA LEU A 127 13.47 -7.12 0.50
C LEU A 127 14.97 -7.38 0.56
N PRO A 128 15.47 -8.58 0.98
CA PRO A 128 16.89 -8.86 0.92
C PRO A 128 17.47 -8.83 -0.50
N ASN A 129 16.73 -9.31 -1.50
CA ASN A 129 17.15 -9.22 -2.89
C ASN A 129 17.23 -7.76 -3.38
N CYS A 130 16.22 -6.93 -3.04
CA CYS A 130 16.25 -5.50 -3.33
C CYS A 130 17.45 -4.82 -2.63
N ALA A 131 17.74 -5.16 -1.37
CA ALA A 131 18.84 -4.61 -0.61
C ALA A 131 20.20 -4.92 -1.26
N LYS A 132 20.38 -6.13 -1.77
CA LYS A 132 21.57 -6.52 -2.54
C LYS A 132 21.72 -5.67 -3.81
N ASN A 133 20.64 -5.48 -4.57
CA ASN A 133 20.69 -4.69 -5.81
C ASN A 133 21.17 -3.25 -5.59
N PHE A 134 20.90 -2.70 -4.42
CA PHE A 134 21.29 -1.34 -4.05
C PHE A 134 22.54 -1.29 -3.16
N GLU A 135 23.14 -2.44 -2.81
CA GLU A 135 24.26 -2.53 -1.86
C GLU A 135 23.96 -1.80 -0.53
N LYS A 136 22.70 -1.91 -0.06
CA LYS A 136 22.20 -1.24 1.13
C LYS A 136 21.65 -2.22 2.13
N GLN A 137 21.77 -1.90 3.42
CA GLN A 137 21.09 -2.62 4.48
C GLN A 137 19.66 -2.08 4.72
N ARG A 138 19.44 -0.80 4.45
CA ARG A 138 18.17 -0.08 4.69
C ARG A 138 17.61 0.44 3.38
N LEU A 139 16.39 0.06 3.07
CA LEU A 139 15.69 0.47 1.85
C LEU A 139 14.73 1.62 2.15
N HIS A 140 14.65 2.58 1.23
CA HIS A 140 13.55 3.53 1.17
C HIS A 140 12.35 2.84 0.52
N VAL A 141 11.31 2.58 1.31
CA VAL A 141 10.13 1.82 0.87
C VAL A 141 8.91 2.72 0.83
N LEU A 142 8.26 2.79 -0.31
CA LEU A 142 6.99 3.48 -0.48
C LEU A 142 5.84 2.47 -0.30
N ASP A 143 5.04 2.63 0.75
CA ASP A 143 3.88 1.80 1.06
C ASP A 143 2.63 2.49 0.51
N LEU A 144 2.10 1.99 -0.61
CA LEU A 144 1.02 2.58 -1.40
C LEU A 144 -0.33 1.91 -1.08
N GLY A 145 -1.27 2.69 -0.58
CA GLY A 145 -2.51 2.19 0.01
C GLY A 145 -2.25 1.58 1.39
N ALA A 146 -1.53 2.33 2.23
CA ALA A 146 -1.01 1.85 3.51
C ALA A 146 -2.10 1.53 4.55
N GLY A 147 -3.33 2.05 4.36
CA GLY A 147 -4.43 1.88 5.30
C GLY A 147 -4.03 2.28 6.72
N ASN A 148 -4.17 1.35 7.67
CA ASN A 148 -3.77 1.58 9.06
C ASN A 148 -2.24 1.52 9.29
N CYS A 149 -1.43 1.50 8.23
CA CYS A 149 0.03 1.55 8.24
C CYS A 149 0.73 0.36 8.93
N TRP A 150 0.07 -0.80 9.07
CA TRP A 150 0.71 -1.95 9.71
C TRP A 150 1.97 -2.42 8.98
N MET A 151 1.99 -2.37 7.63
CA MET A 151 3.17 -2.75 6.84
C MET A 151 4.31 -1.76 7.04
N SER A 152 4.04 -0.46 6.94
CA SER A 152 5.03 0.59 7.24
C SER A 152 5.60 0.45 8.66
N TYR A 153 4.76 0.14 9.65
CA TYR A 153 5.21 -0.13 11.01
C TYR A 153 6.18 -1.33 11.07
N ARG A 154 5.85 -2.44 10.40
CA ARG A 154 6.74 -3.61 10.36
C ARG A 154 8.05 -3.33 9.64
N LEU A 155 7.98 -2.66 8.48
CA LEU A 155 9.18 -2.24 7.74
C LEU A 155 10.12 -1.39 8.59
N ALA A 156 9.57 -0.43 9.36
CA ALA A 156 10.35 0.39 10.29
C ALA A 156 11.00 -0.46 11.39
N LEU A 157 10.28 -1.42 11.99
CA LEU A 157 10.84 -2.34 12.99
C LEU A 157 11.97 -3.22 12.43
N PHE A 158 11.94 -3.55 11.14
CA PHE A 158 13.01 -4.29 10.46
C PHE A 158 14.13 -3.39 9.95
N GLY A 159 14.10 -2.10 10.28
CA GLY A 159 15.18 -1.16 10.00
C GLY A 159 15.11 -0.50 8.62
N HIS A 160 14.06 -0.71 7.84
CA HIS A 160 13.82 0.01 6.60
C HIS A 160 13.27 1.42 6.84
N LEU A 161 13.20 2.23 5.81
CA LEU A 161 12.76 3.62 5.83
C LEU A 161 11.43 3.75 5.05
N PRO A 162 10.29 3.39 5.67
CA PRO A 162 9.00 3.46 4.99
C PRO A 162 8.47 4.89 4.91
N VAL A 163 7.74 5.16 3.83
CA VAL A 163 6.85 6.31 3.65
C VAL A 163 5.47 5.75 3.32
N ALA A 164 4.47 6.10 4.12
CA ALA A 164 3.10 5.63 3.95
C ALA A 164 2.27 6.60 3.12
N VAL A 165 1.58 6.09 2.12
CA VAL A 165 0.64 6.85 1.28
C VAL A 165 -0.71 6.15 1.29
N ASP A 166 -1.76 6.89 1.56
CA ASP A 166 -3.14 6.43 1.44
C ASP A 166 -4.07 7.60 1.14
N ILE A 167 -5.22 7.33 0.56
CA ILE A 167 -6.27 8.33 0.39
C ILE A 167 -7.06 8.54 1.69
N GLY A 168 -7.18 7.50 2.52
CA GLY A 168 -7.86 7.51 3.81
C GLY A 168 -6.93 8.01 4.91
N ALA A 169 -7.32 9.12 5.55
CA ALA A 169 -6.59 9.69 6.68
C ALA A 169 -7.24 9.39 8.04
N GLY A 170 -8.26 8.55 8.06
CA GLY A 170 -9.05 8.21 9.25
C GLY A 170 -8.21 7.61 10.38
N ARG A 171 -8.70 7.81 11.63
CA ARG A 171 -7.96 7.38 12.84
C ARG A 171 -8.15 5.90 13.18
N LYS A 172 -9.11 5.21 12.54
CA LYS A 172 -9.46 3.80 12.80
C LYS A 172 -8.78 2.85 11.83
N ASP A 173 -8.92 3.06 10.51
CA ASP A 173 -8.40 2.18 9.47
C ASP A 173 -7.68 2.94 8.33
N GLY A 174 -7.29 4.19 8.55
CA GLY A 174 -6.49 5.02 7.65
C GLY A 174 -5.16 5.41 8.27
N LEU A 175 -4.46 6.36 7.65
CA LEU A 175 -3.13 6.84 8.06
C LEU A 175 -3.07 7.33 9.52
N GLY A 176 -4.19 7.82 10.06
CA GLY A 176 -4.29 8.29 11.45
C GLY A 176 -4.20 7.15 12.48
N ALA A 177 -4.42 5.89 12.08
CA ALA A 177 -4.25 4.74 12.95
C ALA A 177 -2.76 4.51 13.34
N ALA A 178 -1.82 5.11 12.61
CA ALA A 178 -0.40 5.02 12.94
C ALA A 178 -0.05 5.56 14.34
N ARG A 179 -0.93 6.38 14.97
CA ARG A 179 -0.80 6.81 16.36
C ARG A 179 -0.60 5.65 17.37
N HIS A 180 -1.13 4.47 17.02
CA HIS A 180 -0.99 3.28 17.87
C HIS A 180 0.45 2.73 17.92
N TYR A 181 1.34 3.19 17.05
CA TYR A 181 2.75 2.79 16.99
C TYR A 181 3.70 3.75 17.71
N GLU A 182 3.26 4.95 18.10
CA GLU A 182 4.09 6.01 18.71
C GLU A 182 4.80 5.55 19.98
N LYS A 183 4.17 4.68 20.79
CA LYS A 183 4.80 4.14 22.00
C LYS A 183 5.90 3.11 21.74
N VAL A 184 6.03 2.63 20.47
CA VAL A 184 7.00 1.59 20.07
C VAL A 184 8.08 2.18 19.19
N LEU A 185 7.70 3.02 18.23
CA LEU A 185 8.62 3.73 17.36
C LEU A 185 8.97 5.08 17.99
N ARG A 186 10.26 5.37 18.12
CA ARG A 186 10.73 6.67 18.63
C ARG A 186 10.19 7.84 17.80
N ASN A 187 10.13 7.65 16.47
CA ASN A 187 9.51 8.58 15.54
C ASN A 187 8.67 7.78 14.56
N LEU A 188 7.50 8.26 14.23
CA LEU A 188 6.70 7.71 13.16
C LEU A 188 7.33 8.02 11.80
N PHE A 189 7.13 7.13 10.86
CA PHE A 189 7.46 7.34 9.45
C PHE A 189 6.56 8.42 8.83
N PRO A 190 7.02 9.12 7.76
CA PRO A 190 6.21 10.10 7.03
C PRO A 190 4.94 9.48 6.46
N ARG A 191 3.83 10.22 6.56
CA ARG A 191 2.51 9.82 6.10
C ARG A 191 1.91 10.88 5.19
N PHE A 192 1.43 10.47 4.02
CA PHE A 192 0.86 11.37 3.01
C PHE A 192 -0.52 10.92 2.61
N GLN A 193 -1.50 11.81 2.74
CA GLN A 193 -2.78 11.62 2.10
C GLN A 193 -2.65 12.03 0.63
N ALA A 194 -2.59 11.03 -0.25
CA ALA A 194 -2.44 11.24 -1.69
C ALA A 194 -3.07 10.09 -2.49
N GLU A 195 -3.35 10.35 -3.76
CA GLU A 195 -3.77 9.33 -4.72
C GLU A 195 -2.54 8.60 -5.28
N MET A 196 -2.65 7.29 -5.54
CA MET A 196 -1.53 6.46 -6.03
C MET A 196 -1.03 6.87 -7.42
N HIS A 197 -1.86 7.57 -8.20
CA HIS A 197 -1.52 8.06 -9.54
C HIS A 197 -1.05 9.52 -9.55
N CYS A 198 -0.95 10.17 -8.37
CA CYS A 198 -0.49 11.54 -8.22
C CYS A 198 0.29 11.67 -6.91
N LEU A 199 1.53 11.20 -6.93
CA LEU A 199 2.40 11.12 -5.74
C LEU A 199 3.15 12.44 -5.53
N PRO A 200 3.17 12.98 -4.29
CA PRO A 200 3.80 14.26 -3.98
C PRO A 200 5.32 14.15 -3.80
N PHE A 201 5.98 13.27 -4.54
CA PHE A 201 7.41 13.02 -4.44
C PHE A 201 8.12 13.38 -5.74
N ALA A 202 9.33 13.91 -5.63
CA ALA A 202 10.21 14.06 -6.75
C ALA A 202 10.60 12.70 -7.34
N ASP A 203 11.16 12.69 -8.53
CA ASP A 203 11.59 11.48 -9.22
C ASP A 203 12.70 10.77 -8.45
N ARG A 204 12.78 9.46 -8.55
CA ARG A 204 13.91 8.63 -8.09
C ARG A 204 14.20 8.73 -6.58
N GLN A 205 13.17 8.65 -5.75
CA GLN A 205 13.30 8.75 -4.29
C GLN A 205 13.36 7.40 -3.58
N PHE A 206 12.72 6.35 -4.11
CA PHE A 206 12.50 5.08 -3.42
C PHE A 206 13.25 3.93 -4.08
N ASP A 207 13.61 2.95 -3.27
CA ASP A 207 14.23 1.69 -3.72
C ASP A 207 13.15 0.65 -4.05
N VAL A 208 12.03 0.66 -3.29
CA VAL A 208 10.91 -0.28 -3.45
C VAL A 208 9.59 0.47 -3.30
N ALA A 209 8.62 0.19 -4.17
CA ALA A 209 7.23 0.59 -4.02
C ALA A 209 6.36 -0.65 -3.79
N ILE A 210 5.56 -0.68 -2.73
CA ILE A 210 4.73 -1.84 -2.36
C ILE A 210 3.26 -1.45 -2.39
N TYR A 211 2.47 -2.20 -3.14
CA TYR A 211 1.01 -2.18 -3.10
C TYR A 211 0.54 -3.43 -2.34
N ASN A 212 0.25 -3.28 -1.04
CA ASN A 212 -0.21 -4.39 -0.23
C ASN A 212 -1.74 -4.39 -0.08
N ALA A 213 -2.41 -5.30 -0.76
CA ALA A 213 -3.87 -5.38 -0.84
C ALA A 213 -4.52 -4.04 -1.26
N SER A 214 -3.86 -3.27 -2.13
CA SER A 214 -4.25 -1.92 -2.49
C SER A 214 -4.28 -1.65 -4.00
N PHE A 215 -3.41 -2.27 -4.81
CA PHE A 215 -3.31 -2.00 -6.25
C PHE A 215 -4.64 -2.17 -6.99
N HIS A 216 -5.44 -3.16 -6.61
CA HIS A 216 -6.73 -3.43 -7.23
C HIS A 216 -7.79 -2.32 -7.02
N TYR A 217 -7.54 -1.36 -6.11
CA TYR A 217 -8.38 -0.17 -5.95
C TYR A 217 -8.03 0.95 -6.93
N ALA A 218 -6.91 0.88 -7.64
CA ALA A 218 -6.59 1.88 -8.66
C ALA A 218 -7.62 1.87 -9.79
N GLN A 219 -8.04 3.06 -10.21
CA GLN A 219 -8.97 3.26 -11.33
C GLN A 219 -8.25 3.06 -12.67
N ASP A 220 -7.03 3.57 -12.75
CA ASP A 220 -6.10 3.43 -13.87
C ASP A 220 -4.81 2.75 -13.39
N TYR A 221 -4.65 1.47 -13.77
CA TYR A 221 -3.45 0.71 -13.43
C TYR A 221 -2.19 1.26 -14.10
N GLU A 222 -2.30 1.70 -15.35
CA GLU A 222 -1.17 2.18 -16.11
C GLU A 222 -0.64 3.51 -15.55
N GLY A 223 -1.51 4.50 -15.35
CA GLY A 223 -1.15 5.77 -14.73
C GLY A 223 -0.59 5.60 -13.32
N THR A 224 -1.17 4.69 -12.53
CA THR A 224 -0.67 4.35 -11.19
C THR A 224 0.74 3.76 -11.23
N LEU A 225 1.03 2.88 -12.19
CA LEU A 225 2.38 2.31 -12.34
C LEU A 225 3.39 3.32 -12.90
N ARG A 226 3.00 4.21 -13.81
CA ARG A 226 3.88 5.30 -14.30
C ARG A 226 4.35 6.18 -13.14
N GLU A 227 3.47 6.53 -12.20
CA GLU A 227 3.85 7.27 -11.00
C GLU A 227 4.79 6.48 -10.09
N ALA A 228 4.54 5.18 -9.88
CA ALA A 228 5.45 4.34 -9.12
C ALA A 228 6.84 4.24 -9.78
N VAL A 229 6.89 4.05 -11.10
CA VAL A 229 8.14 4.05 -11.89
C VAL A 229 8.89 5.37 -11.74
N ARG A 230 8.18 6.49 -11.87
CA ARG A 230 8.78 7.83 -11.76
C ARG A 230 9.49 8.05 -10.43
N VAL A 231 8.86 7.63 -9.33
CA VAL A 231 9.42 7.86 -7.98
C VAL A 231 10.46 6.82 -7.57
N LEU A 232 10.58 5.71 -8.29
CA LEU A 232 11.60 4.70 -8.04
C LEU A 232 12.96 5.11 -8.60
N ARG A 233 14.01 4.76 -7.89
CA ARG A 233 15.39 4.85 -8.39
C ARG A 233 15.62 3.86 -9.51
N PRO A 234 16.59 4.10 -10.41
CA PRO A 234 17.05 3.09 -11.35
C PRO A 234 17.35 1.76 -10.61
N GLY A 235 16.86 0.63 -11.12
CA GLY A 235 16.95 -0.66 -10.43
C GLY A 235 15.93 -0.89 -9.34
N GLY A 236 15.04 0.06 -9.11
CA GLY A 236 13.95 -0.06 -8.13
C GLY A 236 12.94 -1.16 -8.49
N THR A 237 12.22 -1.63 -7.49
CA THR A 237 11.29 -2.75 -7.63
C THR A 237 9.88 -2.33 -7.19
N ILE A 238 8.88 -2.69 -7.99
CA ILE A 238 7.47 -2.60 -7.62
C ILE A 238 7.00 -3.97 -7.11
N LEU A 239 6.39 -4.02 -5.93
CA LEU A 239 5.76 -5.22 -5.41
C LEU A 239 4.24 -5.03 -5.36
N ILE A 240 3.49 -5.92 -6.02
CA ILE A 240 2.03 -6.02 -5.86
C ILE A 240 1.76 -7.28 -5.05
N VAL A 241 1.20 -7.09 -3.86
CA VAL A 241 0.98 -8.13 -2.85
C VAL A 241 -0.52 -8.18 -2.53
N ASP A 242 -1.07 -9.37 -2.31
CA ASP A 242 -2.45 -9.59 -1.85
C ASP A 242 -3.55 -8.92 -2.68
N SER A 243 -3.30 -8.64 -3.96
CA SER A 243 -4.34 -8.23 -4.90
C SER A 243 -5.06 -9.44 -5.47
N PRO A 244 -6.41 -9.48 -5.46
CA PRO A 244 -7.18 -10.58 -6.01
C PRO A 244 -6.83 -10.82 -7.47
N THR A 245 -6.36 -12.02 -7.79
CA THR A 245 -6.01 -12.40 -9.16
C THR A 245 -6.90 -13.55 -9.63
N TYR A 246 -7.49 -13.40 -10.80
CA TYR A 246 -8.30 -14.41 -11.47
C TYR A 246 -7.61 -14.92 -12.73
N SER A 247 -7.80 -16.20 -13.03
CA SER A 247 -7.25 -16.79 -14.27
C SER A 247 -8.04 -16.38 -15.50
N ARG A 248 -9.29 -15.94 -15.34
CA ARG A 248 -10.18 -15.51 -16.43
C ARG A 248 -10.87 -14.20 -16.03
N GLU A 249 -11.04 -13.33 -16.99
CA GLU A 249 -11.74 -12.05 -16.84
C GLU A 249 -13.17 -12.24 -16.33
N ALA A 250 -13.88 -13.25 -16.88
CA ALA A 250 -15.25 -13.57 -16.49
C ALA A 250 -15.43 -13.87 -14.98
N ASP A 251 -14.43 -14.53 -14.35
CA ASP A 251 -14.48 -14.82 -12.91
C ASP A 251 -14.30 -13.54 -12.07
N GLY A 252 -13.46 -12.60 -12.53
CA GLY A 252 -13.27 -11.30 -11.91
C GLY A 252 -14.52 -10.43 -12.02
N GLU A 253 -15.14 -10.37 -13.20
CA GLU A 253 -16.38 -9.62 -13.40
C GLU A 253 -17.55 -10.23 -12.61
N ALA A 254 -17.62 -11.56 -12.50
CA ALA A 254 -18.61 -12.22 -11.64
C ALA A 254 -18.42 -11.82 -10.18
N MET A 255 -17.18 -11.78 -9.69
CA MET A 255 -16.87 -11.33 -8.32
C MET A 255 -17.32 -9.88 -8.09
N LYS A 256 -17.07 -8.97 -9.04
CA LYS A 256 -17.52 -7.57 -8.92
C LYS A 256 -19.04 -7.49 -8.78
N ARG A 257 -19.79 -8.23 -9.63
CA ARG A 257 -21.25 -8.28 -9.54
C ARG A 257 -21.74 -8.85 -8.21
N GLU A 258 -21.14 -9.96 -7.73
CA GLU A 258 -21.47 -10.56 -6.43
C GLU A 258 -21.23 -9.58 -5.28
N LYS A 259 -20.09 -8.87 -5.30
CA LYS A 259 -19.73 -7.88 -4.28
C LYS A 259 -20.69 -6.69 -4.30
N ALA A 260 -21.04 -6.17 -5.47
CA ALA A 260 -21.99 -5.08 -5.61
C ALA A 260 -23.38 -5.49 -5.09
N ALA A 261 -23.89 -6.65 -5.49
CA ALA A 261 -25.17 -7.18 -5.01
C ALA A 261 -25.19 -7.39 -3.49
N GLU A 262 -24.10 -7.93 -2.92
CA GLU A 262 -23.96 -8.09 -1.47
C GLU A 262 -23.95 -6.74 -0.75
N PHE A 263 -23.25 -5.75 -1.32
CA PHE A 263 -23.18 -4.41 -0.76
C PHE A 263 -24.57 -3.74 -0.75
N THR A 264 -25.28 -3.77 -1.89
CA THR A 264 -26.66 -3.22 -1.98
C THR A 264 -27.59 -3.92 -0.99
N ARG A 265 -27.47 -5.24 -0.84
CA ARG A 265 -28.30 -5.99 0.14
C ARG A 265 -28.01 -5.56 1.59
N ARG A 266 -26.76 -5.26 1.93
CA ARG A 266 -26.36 -4.92 3.32
C ARG A 266 -26.60 -3.46 3.67
N PHE A 267 -26.43 -2.56 2.71
CA PHE A 267 -26.40 -1.11 2.95
C PHE A 267 -27.49 -0.33 2.22
N GLY A 268 -28.28 -0.98 1.36
CA GLY A 268 -29.43 -0.36 0.67
C GLY A 268 -29.04 0.61 -0.46
N THR A 269 -27.77 0.75 -0.77
CA THR A 269 -27.25 1.64 -1.81
C THR A 269 -26.26 0.90 -2.69
N ASP A 270 -26.09 1.36 -3.93
CA ASP A 270 -24.97 0.89 -4.74
C ASP A 270 -23.66 1.15 -4.02
N SER A 271 -22.71 0.23 -4.17
CA SER A 271 -21.39 0.40 -3.58
C SER A 271 -20.82 1.72 -4.08
N GLY A 272 -20.81 2.74 -3.25
CA GLY A 272 -20.04 3.95 -3.47
C GLY A 272 -18.54 3.66 -3.48
N GLY A 273 -18.15 2.48 -4.06
CA GLY A 273 -16.79 2.06 -4.19
C GLY A 273 -16.00 3.13 -4.92
N MET A 274 -14.73 3.28 -4.60
CA MET A 274 -13.84 4.28 -5.20
C MET A 274 -13.57 4.01 -6.70
N GLY A 275 -14.39 3.17 -7.35
CA GLY A 275 -14.36 2.91 -8.79
C GLY A 275 -13.15 2.13 -9.29
N GLY A 276 -12.48 1.39 -8.41
CA GLY A 276 -11.29 0.61 -8.74
C GLY A 276 -11.54 -0.54 -9.71
N GLN A 277 -10.46 -1.05 -10.30
CA GLN A 277 -10.50 -2.21 -11.21
C GLN A 277 -10.85 -3.52 -10.49
N GLU A 278 -10.60 -3.59 -9.18
CA GLU A 278 -11.00 -4.61 -8.21
C GLU A 278 -10.27 -5.96 -8.31
N TYR A 279 -9.62 -6.29 -9.44
CA TYR A 279 -8.88 -7.55 -9.60
C TYR A 279 -7.82 -7.48 -10.69
N LEU A 280 -6.91 -8.44 -10.67
CA LEU A 280 -5.90 -8.68 -11.68
C LEU A 280 -6.20 -9.94 -12.49
N THR A 281 -5.70 -9.97 -13.72
CA THR A 281 -5.56 -11.19 -14.53
C THR A 281 -4.17 -11.21 -15.16
N PRO A 282 -3.68 -12.38 -15.63
CA PRO A 282 -2.41 -12.44 -16.37
C PRO A 282 -2.39 -11.49 -17.58
N ASP A 283 -3.51 -11.39 -18.30
CA ASP A 283 -3.62 -10.53 -19.49
C ASP A 283 -3.57 -9.03 -19.12
N ARG A 284 -4.19 -8.64 -17.98
CA ARG A 284 -4.09 -7.26 -17.49
C ARG A 284 -2.64 -6.93 -17.14
N LEU A 285 -1.94 -7.83 -16.43
CA LEU A 285 -0.54 -7.63 -16.07
C LEU A 285 0.39 -7.58 -17.29
N ALA A 286 0.17 -8.46 -18.29
CA ALA A 286 0.94 -8.43 -19.53
C ALA A 286 0.77 -7.09 -20.28
N ARG A 287 -0.45 -6.54 -20.31
CA ARG A 287 -0.67 -5.20 -20.89
C ARG A 287 0.08 -4.10 -20.15
N LEU A 288 0.30 -4.23 -18.85
CA LEU A 288 1.02 -3.26 -18.04
C LEU A 288 2.54 -3.29 -18.24
N GLU A 289 3.08 -4.28 -18.97
CA GLU A 289 4.50 -4.26 -19.36
C GLU A 289 4.86 -3.10 -20.31
N ARG A 290 3.85 -2.50 -20.93
CA ARG A 290 4.01 -1.29 -21.77
C ARG A 290 4.59 -0.08 -21.03
N VAL A 291 4.45 -0.04 -19.70
CA VAL A 291 5.09 1.03 -18.89
C VAL A 291 6.58 0.75 -18.60
N GLY A 292 7.17 -0.23 -19.26
CA GLY A 292 8.58 -0.57 -19.08
C GLY A 292 8.87 -1.47 -17.90
N ILE A 293 7.89 -2.18 -17.38
CA ILE A 293 8.02 -3.09 -16.25
C ILE A 293 8.00 -4.53 -16.77
N ARG A 294 8.91 -5.37 -16.27
CA ARG A 294 8.87 -6.82 -16.43
C ARG A 294 8.41 -7.48 -15.15
N TRP A 295 7.36 -8.29 -15.23
CA TRP A 295 6.76 -8.95 -14.09
C TRP A 295 7.33 -10.34 -13.83
N ARG A 296 7.67 -10.59 -12.58
CA ARG A 296 7.93 -11.94 -12.06
C ARG A 296 6.90 -12.27 -11.01
N ARG A 297 6.21 -13.42 -11.17
CA ARG A 297 5.17 -13.88 -10.27
C ARG A 297 5.74 -14.89 -9.28
N TYR A 298 5.41 -14.74 -8.02
CA TYR A 298 5.72 -15.66 -6.95
C TYR A 298 4.43 -16.13 -6.28
N SER A 299 4.43 -17.40 -5.81
CA SER A 299 3.30 -18.05 -5.14
C SER A 299 3.70 -18.42 -3.72
N PRO A 300 3.53 -17.55 -2.72
CA PRO A 300 3.71 -17.93 -1.34
C PRO A 300 2.80 -19.10 -0.96
N TRP A 301 3.23 -19.93 -0.04
CA TRP A 301 2.43 -21.04 0.42
C TRP A 301 1.44 -20.60 1.51
N TYR A 302 0.14 -20.56 1.18
CA TYR A 302 -0.92 -20.14 2.09
C TYR A 302 -1.57 -21.31 2.85
N GLY A 303 -1.03 -22.52 2.73
CA GLY A 303 -1.55 -23.73 3.35
C GLY A 303 -2.46 -24.54 2.43
N TRP A 304 -2.63 -25.83 2.79
CA TRP A 304 -3.34 -26.78 1.96
C TRP A 304 -4.84 -26.44 1.80
N ARG A 305 -5.49 -25.88 2.83
CA ARG A 305 -6.88 -25.39 2.74
C ARG A 305 -7.06 -24.35 1.66
N TRP A 306 -6.09 -23.47 1.50
CA TRP A 306 -6.08 -22.47 0.42
C TRP A 306 -5.85 -23.14 -0.94
N ALA A 307 -4.96 -24.11 -1.02
CA ALA A 307 -4.59 -24.79 -2.25
C ALA A 307 -5.76 -25.58 -2.87
N ILE A 308 -6.64 -26.18 -2.06
CA ILE A 308 -7.78 -26.97 -2.55
C ILE A 308 -9.02 -26.14 -2.93
N ARG A 309 -9.07 -24.82 -2.63
CA ARG A 309 -10.23 -23.97 -2.93
C ARG A 309 -10.73 -24.05 -4.39
N PRO A 310 -9.86 -24.12 -5.42
CA PRO A 310 -10.33 -24.27 -6.80
C PRO A 310 -11.06 -25.57 -7.06
N LEU A 311 -10.63 -26.66 -6.41
CA LEU A 311 -11.30 -27.96 -6.51
C LEU A 311 -12.68 -27.93 -5.85
N THR A 312 -12.77 -27.41 -4.64
CA THR A 312 -14.06 -27.30 -3.93
C THR A 312 -15.04 -26.39 -4.68
N ALA A 313 -14.56 -25.29 -5.29
CA ALA A 313 -15.39 -24.42 -6.13
C ALA A 313 -15.93 -25.16 -7.37
N SER A 314 -15.09 -25.98 -8.02
CA SER A 314 -15.49 -26.77 -9.19
C SER A 314 -16.59 -27.78 -8.81
N PHE A 315 -16.45 -28.50 -7.69
CA PHE A 315 -17.46 -29.47 -7.25
C PHE A 315 -18.79 -28.83 -6.83
N THR A 316 -18.76 -27.57 -6.36
CA THR A 316 -19.97 -26.86 -5.93
C THR A 316 -20.57 -25.96 -7.01
N GLY A 317 -20.08 -26.00 -8.24
CA GLY A 317 -20.55 -25.16 -9.35
C GLY A 317 -20.34 -23.66 -9.14
N ARG A 318 -19.50 -23.28 -8.16
CA ARG A 318 -19.18 -21.89 -7.89
C ARG A 318 -18.08 -21.38 -8.85
N ARG A 319 -18.02 -20.05 -9.06
CA ARG A 319 -16.92 -19.45 -9.80
C ARG A 319 -15.57 -19.79 -9.18
N ARG A 320 -14.53 -19.80 -9.97
CA ARG A 320 -13.16 -20.00 -9.47
C ARG A 320 -12.79 -18.90 -8.47
N PRO A 321 -12.24 -19.29 -7.30
CA PRO A 321 -11.82 -18.30 -6.30
C PRO A 321 -10.60 -17.51 -6.78
N SER A 322 -10.45 -16.28 -6.28
CA SER A 322 -9.23 -15.51 -6.47
C SER A 322 -8.02 -16.25 -5.88
N ARG A 323 -6.87 -15.99 -6.48
CA ARG A 323 -5.57 -16.36 -5.92
C ARG A 323 -4.83 -15.10 -5.53
N PHE A 324 -3.96 -15.21 -4.54
CA PHE A 324 -3.03 -14.17 -4.18
C PHE A 324 -1.62 -14.58 -4.60
N TYR A 325 -0.91 -13.61 -5.15
CA TYR A 325 0.46 -13.76 -5.59
C TYR A 325 1.26 -12.56 -5.09
N VAL A 326 2.58 -12.70 -5.08
CA VAL A 326 3.49 -11.57 -5.03
C VAL A 326 4.02 -11.37 -6.45
N TYR A 327 3.72 -10.22 -7.04
CA TYR A 327 4.29 -9.82 -8.32
C TYR A 327 5.41 -8.84 -8.06
N ALA A 328 6.59 -9.13 -8.57
CA ALA A 328 7.73 -8.22 -8.56
C ALA A 328 7.93 -7.67 -9.97
N GLY A 329 7.77 -6.36 -10.10
CA GLY A 329 8.03 -5.62 -11.32
C GLY A 329 9.39 -4.94 -11.24
N THR A 330 10.26 -5.22 -12.20
CA THR A 330 11.56 -4.55 -12.35
C THR A 330 11.53 -3.70 -13.61
N LEU A 331 12.16 -2.53 -13.55
CA LEU A 331 12.30 -1.67 -14.72
C LEU A 331 13.16 -2.36 -15.78
N ALA A 332 12.69 -2.39 -17.02
CA ALA A 332 13.49 -2.88 -18.14
C ALA A 332 14.72 -1.97 -18.33
N PRO A 333 15.90 -2.53 -18.63
CA PRO A 333 17.05 -1.71 -18.97
C PRO A 333 16.72 -0.77 -20.15
N GLY A 334 16.95 0.53 -20.00
CA GLY A 334 16.73 1.53 -21.06
C GLY A 334 15.47 2.40 -20.95
N VAL A 335 14.59 2.19 -19.96
CA VAL A 335 13.38 3.04 -19.76
C VAL A 335 13.68 4.35 -19.01
N THR A 336 14.92 4.58 -18.60
CA THR A 336 15.31 5.77 -17.82
C THR A 336 15.59 7.01 -18.67
N GLU A 337 15.47 6.96 -19.99
CA GLU A 337 15.74 8.08 -20.91
C GLU A 337 14.56 8.26 -21.89
N ALA A 338 13.47 8.84 -21.40
CA ALA A 338 12.58 9.63 -22.25
C ALA A 338 12.48 11.00 -21.58
N GLU A 339 13.08 11.97 -22.26
CA GLU A 339 13.13 13.40 -21.99
C GLU A 339 11.74 14.01 -21.71
#